data_9540df57749b0a1906d6c8d1fe1cf45d
#
_entry.id   9540df57749b0a1906d6c8d1fe1cf45d
#
_cell.length_a   1.000
_cell.length_b   1.000
_cell.length_c   1.000
_cell.angle_alpha   90.00
_cell.angle_beta   90.00
_cell.angle_gamma   90.00
#
_symmetry.space_group_name_H-M   'P 1'
#
loop_
_entity.id
_entity.type
_entity.pdbx_description
1 polymer ?
#
loop_
_entity_poly.entity_id
_entity_poly.type
_entity_poly.pdbx_seq_one_letter_code
_entity_poly.pdbx_strand_id
1 'polypeptide(L)'
;MKPLAALVTLLMAVSGAAVAECRLALVLALDVSSSVDPTEDALQRGGVVAALTAPEVAEAFFATDQHVALAVYEWSGREQQDILLDWTLIDGPHALLAAAETVAATRRGHADYPTAMGHALGFGVRLLEAAPPCARHTLDMAGDGQNNEGFGPQDAYNAYPFDEVTVNGLVVNAGDFEGELGLIPFYRAEVLHGRGAFLEIANGFADYERAMRRKLVREVTPVVIGRLDGGN
;
A
#
# COMPACT_ATOMS: atom_id res chain seq x y z
N MET A 1 -41.15 -22.46 -57.97
CA MET A 1 -40.87 -21.61 -56.80
C MET A 1 -39.95 -22.39 -55.91
N LYS A 2 -38.64 -22.00 -55.82
CA LYS A 2 -37.67 -22.64 -54.95
C LYS A 2 -37.49 -21.78 -53.70
N PRO A 3 -37.51 -22.32 -52.45
CA PRO A 3 -37.24 -21.51 -51.25
C PRO A 3 -35.75 -21.26 -51.11
N LEU A 4 -35.40 -20.00 -50.91
CA LEU A 4 -34.05 -19.52 -50.53
C LEU A 4 -33.85 -19.77 -49.05
N ALA A 5 -32.94 -20.68 -48.69
CA ALA A 5 -32.55 -20.89 -47.30
C ALA A 5 -31.53 -19.81 -46.90
N ALA A 6 -31.91 -18.95 -45.97
CA ALA A 6 -31.02 -17.96 -45.39
C ALA A 6 -30.16 -18.61 -44.29
N LEU A 7 -28.84 -18.68 -44.55
CA LEU A 7 -27.85 -19.13 -43.56
C LEU A 7 -27.55 -17.99 -42.58
N VAL A 8 -28.05 -18.11 -41.36
CA VAL A 8 -27.74 -17.16 -40.27
C VAL A 8 -26.44 -17.62 -39.61
N THR A 9 -25.34 -16.94 -39.90
CA THR A 9 -24.05 -17.17 -39.23
C THR A 9 -24.05 -16.49 -37.88
N LEU A 10 -24.15 -17.26 -36.80
CA LEU A 10 -24.06 -16.78 -35.41
C LEU A 10 -22.58 -16.52 -35.11
N LEU A 11 -22.16 -15.24 -35.09
CA LEU A 11 -20.85 -14.82 -34.57
C LEU A 11 -20.85 -14.97 -33.04
N MET A 12 -20.20 -16.00 -32.52
CA MET A 12 -19.88 -16.07 -31.09
C MET A 12 -18.73 -15.10 -30.81
N ALA A 13 -19.03 -13.98 -30.14
CA ALA A 13 -18.03 -13.10 -29.57
C ALA A 13 -17.36 -13.84 -28.38
N VAL A 14 -16.13 -14.29 -28.58
CA VAL A 14 -15.27 -14.78 -27.49
C VAL A 14 -14.86 -13.53 -26.69
N SER A 15 -15.54 -13.26 -25.59
CA SER A 15 -15.08 -12.28 -24.60
C SER A 15 -13.83 -12.85 -23.92
N GLY A 16 -12.66 -12.54 -24.45
CA GLY A 16 -11.39 -12.75 -23.73
C GLY A 16 -11.46 -11.88 -22.48
N ALA A 17 -11.26 -12.46 -21.28
CA ALA A 17 -11.06 -11.68 -20.08
C ALA A 17 -9.84 -10.77 -20.34
N ALA A 18 -10.06 -9.45 -20.36
CA ALA A 18 -8.98 -8.49 -20.43
C ALA A 18 -8.14 -8.67 -19.16
N VAL A 19 -6.87 -9.06 -19.33
CA VAL A 19 -5.91 -9.05 -18.23
C VAL A 19 -5.77 -7.59 -17.80
N ALA A 20 -5.96 -7.30 -16.51
CA ALA A 20 -5.80 -5.95 -16.01
C ALA A 20 -4.36 -5.49 -16.29
N GLU A 21 -4.19 -4.33 -16.93
CA GLU A 21 -2.87 -3.74 -17.19
C GLU A 21 -2.15 -3.38 -15.87
N CYS A 22 -2.92 -3.16 -14.79
CA CYS A 22 -2.43 -2.90 -13.45
C CYS A 22 -2.58 -4.13 -12.56
N ARG A 23 -1.44 -4.63 -12.00
CA ARG A 23 -1.43 -5.78 -11.10
C ARG A 23 -1.66 -5.45 -9.64
N LEU A 24 -1.37 -4.20 -9.23
CA LEU A 24 -1.41 -3.78 -7.83
C LEU A 24 -1.72 -2.29 -7.72
N ALA A 25 -2.75 -1.94 -6.97
CA ALA A 25 -2.94 -0.62 -6.39
C ALA A 25 -2.32 -0.64 -4.99
N LEU A 26 -1.25 0.13 -4.79
CA LEU A 26 -0.51 0.22 -3.54
C LEU A 26 -0.65 1.61 -2.94
N VAL A 27 -1.12 1.69 -1.70
CA VAL A 27 -1.17 2.92 -0.92
C VAL A 27 -0.18 2.83 0.23
N LEU A 28 0.72 3.79 0.36
CA LEU A 28 1.60 3.95 1.52
C LEU A 28 1.03 5.01 2.45
N ALA A 29 0.81 4.65 3.71
CA ALA A 29 0.24 5.49 4.76
C ALA A 29 1.30 5.75 5.84
N LEU A 30 1.77 6.99 5.96
CA LEU A 30 2.87 7.39 6.81
C LEU A 30 2.35 8.07 8.07
N ASP A 31 2.66 7.51 9.24
CA ASP A 31 2.34 8.13 10.53
C ASP A 31 3.19 9.39 10.75
N VAL A 32 2.51 10.49 10.98
CA VAL A 32 3.12 11.77 11.37
C VAL A 32 2.48 12.30 12.68
N SER A 33 1.99 11.39 13.52
CA SER A 33 1.43 11.74 14.84
C SER A 33 2.47 12.38 15.75
N SER A 34 2.04 12.90 16.88
CA SER A 34 2.88 13.71 17.78
C SER A 34 4.06 12.95 18.42
N SER A 35 4.12 11.63 18.33
CA SER A 35 5.28 10.81 18.71
C SER A 35 6.45 10.97 17.74
N VAL A 36 6.19 11.26 16.46
CA VAL A 36 7.22 11.44 15.43
C VAL A 36 7.80 12.85 15.52
N ASP A 37 9.08 12.97 15.84
CA ASP A 37 9.76 14.25 15.86
C ASP A 37 10.16 14.73 14.44
N PRO A 38 10.63 16.00 14.26
CA PRO A 38 11.03 16.49 12.93
C PRO A 38 12.21 15.75 12.30
N THR A 39 13.11 15.15 13.10
CA THR A 39 14.24 14.36 12.59
C THR A 39 13.75 13.00 12.13
N GLU A 40 12.84 12.41 12.87
CA GLU A 40 12.20 11.14 12.57
C GLU A 40 11.31 11.23 11.30
N ASP A 41 10.52 12.31 11.16
CA ASP A 41 9.79 12.59 9.92
C ASP A 41 10.74 12.70 8.72
N ALA A 42 11.86 13.40 8.87
CA ALA A 42 12.85 13.50 7.81
C ALA A 42 13.46 12.13 7.43
N LEU A 43 13.73 11.26 8.41
CA LEU A 43 14.23 9.91 8.18
C LEU A 43 13.17 9.02 7.52
N GLN A 44 11.91 9.11 7.96
CA GLN A 44 10.79 8.36 7.38
C GLN A 44 10.55 8.75 5.93
N ARG A 45 10.37 10.04 5.67
CA ARG A 45 10.10 10.58 4.32
C ARG A 45 11.29 10.34 3.39
N GLY A 46 12.51 10.65 3.84
CA GLY A 46 13.74 10.34 3.11
C GLY A 46 13.92 8.85 2.85
N GLY A 47 13.52 8.01 3.81
CA GLY A 47 13.56 6.55 3.69
C GLY A 47 12.60 6.01 2.64
N VAL A 48 11.38 6.56 2.52
CA VAL A 48 10.45 6.22 1.41
C VAL A 48 11.08 6.59 0.06
N VAL A 49 11.61 7.80 -0.08
CA VAL A 49 12.24 8.28 -1.32
C VAL A 49 13.42 7.41 -1.73
N ALA A 50 14.31 7.11 -0.77
CA ALA A 50 15.48 6.26 -1.01
C ALA A 50 15.07 4.81 -1.36
N ALA A 51 14.03 4.28 -0.71
CA ALA A 51 13.51 2.96 -1.02
C ALA A 51 12.90 2.89 -2.43
N LEU A 52 12.07 3.88 -2.84
CA LEU A 52 11.48 3.93 -4.18
C LEU A 52 12.55 4.03 -5.28
N THR A 53 13.70 4.64 -5.00
CA THR A 53 14.80 4.80 -5.97
C THR A 53 15.86 3.70 -5.90
N ALA A 54 15.70 2.72 -4.99
CA ALA A 54 16.63 1.61 -4.85
C ALA A 54 16.55 0.64 -6.05
N PRO A 55 17.69 0.15 -6.57
CA PRO A 55 17.71 -0.74 -7.73
C PRO A 55 16.85 -1.99 -7.57
N GLU A 56 16.91 -2.66 -6.42
CA GLU A 56 16.14 -3.87 -6.15
C GLU A 56 14.63 -3.63 -6.09
N VAL A 57 14.20 -2.43 -5.68
CA VAL A 57 12.80 -2.03 -5.68
C VAL A 57 12.35 -1.74 -7.12
N ALA A 58 13.16 -1.04 -7.90
CA ALA A 58 12.90 -0.81 -9.31
C ALA A 58 12.79 -2.13 -10.09
N GLU A 59 13.71 -3.08 -9.87
CA GLU A 59 13.63 -4.43 -10.46
C GLU A 59 12.32 -5.13 -10.12
N ALA A 60 11.87 -5.04 -8.87
CA ALA A 60 10.61 -5.64 -8.44
C ALA A 60 9.37 -4.96 -9.06
N PHE A 61 9.39 -3.62 -9.22
CA PHE A 61 8.33 -2.89 -9.92
C PHE A 61 8.19 -3.32 -11.38
N PHE A 62 9.29 -3.55 -12.06
CA PHE A 62 9.34 -3.87 -13.50
C PHE A 62 9.58 -5.36 -13.81
N ALA A 63 9.37 -6.24 -12.83
CA ALA A 63 9.52 -7.69 -13.00
C ALA A 63 8.52 -8.33 -13.99
N THR A 64 7.46 -7.61 -14.37
CA THR A 64 6.46 -8.00 -15.37
C THR A 64 6.02 -6.78 -16.19
N ASP A 65 5.34 -7.02 -17.31
CA ASP A 65 4.75 -5.98 -18.15
C ASP A 65 3.51 -5.31 -17.52
N GLN A 66 3.00 -5.84 -16.41
CA GLN A 66 1.87 -5.25 -15.69
C GLN A 66 2.34 -4.19 -14.70
N HIS A 67 1.66 -3.06 -14.67
CA HIS A 67 2.03 -1.90 -13.86
C HIS A 67 1.60 -2.00 -12.38
N VAL A 68 2.14 -1.10 -11.58
CA VAL A 68 1.69 -0.80 -10.22
C VAL A 68 1.15 0.63 -10.21
N ALA A 69 -0.03 0.85 -9.65
CA ALA A 69 -0.51 2.18 -9.30
C ALA A 69 -0.10 2.47 -7.86
N LEU A 70 0.56 3.60 -7.62
CA LEU A 70 1.07 4.01 -6.32
C LEU A 70 0.38 5.31 -5.88
N ALA A 71 -0.04 5.37 -4.61
CA ALA A 71 -0.42 6.58 -3.92
C ALA A 71 0.27 6.63 -2.54
N VAL A 72 0.50 7.82 -2.01
CA VAL A 72 1.12 8.02 -0.69
C VAL A 72 0.34 9.10 0.05
N TYR A 73 0.01 8.86 1.32
CA TYR A 73 -0.53 9.88 2.20
C TYR A 73 0.13 9.84 3.58
N GLU A 74 0.12 10.98 4.27
CA GLU A 74 0.47 11.04 5.68
C GLU A 74 -0.79 11.13 6.55
N TRP A 75 -0.69 10.66 7.80
CA TRP A 75 -1.83 10.65 8.70
C TRP A 75 -1.41 10.86 10.16
N SER A 76 -2.35 11.40 10.97
CA SER A 76 -2.20 11.53 12.42
C SER A 76 -3.57 11.45 13.12
N GLY A 77 -4.21 12.57 13.41
CA GLY A 77 -5.53 12.65 14.04
C GLY A 77 -6.69 12.22 13.14
N ARG A 78 -7.91 12.43 13.64
CA ARG A 78 -9.15 11.95 12.98
C ARG A 78 -9.39 12.55 11.59
N GLU A 79 -8.98 13.80 11.39
CA GLU A 79 -9.24 14.57 10.16
C GLU A 79 -7.94 15.03 9.49
N GLN A 80 -6.80 14.51 9.92
CA GLN A 80 -5.47 14.88 9.45
C GLN A 80 -4.92 13.77 8.57
N GLN A 81 -5.38 13.72 7.33
CA GLN A 81 -4.85 12.84 6.28
C GLN A 81 -4.58 13.70 5.03
N ASP A 82 -3.32 13.82 4.66
CA ASP A 82 -2.87 14.63 3.52
C ASP A 82 -2.25 13.74 2.44
N ILE A 83 -2.72 13.86 1.20
CA ILE A 83 -2.15 13.13 0.05
C ILE A 83 -0.81 13.77 -0.31
N LEU A 84 0.25 12.96 -0.25
CA LEU A 84 1.61 13.33 -0.66
C LEU A 84 1.89 13.01 -2.13
N LEU A 85 1.32 11.91 -2.61
CA LEU A 85 1.32 11.47 -4.01
C LEU A 85 -0.06 10.94 -4.35
N ASP A 86 -0.74 11.58 -5.28
CA ASP A 86 -1.99 11.06 -5.83
C ASP A 86 -1.74 9.87 -6.75
N TRP A 87 -2.78 9.11 -7.09
CA TRP A 87 -2.66 7.91 -7.92
C TRP A 87 -1.78 8.14 -9.13
N THR A 88 -0.65 7.45 -9.15
CA THR A 88 0.35 7.52 -10.22
C THR A 88 0.61 6.11 -10.73
N LEU A 89 0.39 5.91 -12.03
CA LEU A 89 0.72 4.64 -12.68
C LEU A 89 2.24 4.58 -12.90
N ILE A 90 2.88 3.59 -12.30
CA ILE A 90 4.31 3.34 -12.43
C ILE A 90 4.53 2.41 -13.63
N ASP A 91 4.60 3.03 -14.80
CA ASP A 91 4.74 2.36 -16.11
C ASP A 91 6.20 2.27 -16.60
N GLY A 92 7.14 2.85 -15.86
CA GLY A 92 8.56 2.81 -16.16
C GLY A 92 9.42 3.50 -15.12
N PRO A 93 10.77 3.40 -15.23
CA PRO A 93 11.71 3.97 -14.26
C PRO A 93 11.56 5.49 -14.09
N HIS A 94 11.18 6.20 -15.14
CA HIS A 94 10.95 7.64 -15.07
C HIS A 94 9.73 8.00 -14.20
N ALA A 95 8.63 7.24 -14.31
CA ALA A 95 7.45 7.45 -13.48
C ALA A 95 7.75 7.14 -12.01
N LEU A 96 8.54 6.09 -11.72
CA LEU A 96 8.96 5.75 -10.35
C LEU A 96 9.84 6.85 -9.74
N LEU A 97 10.80 7.39 -10.51
CA LEU A 97 11.63 8.51 -10.07
C LEU A 97 10.78 9.77 -9.81
N ALA A 98 9.89 10.13 -10.73
CA ALA A 98 9.00 11.28 -10.57
C ALA A 98 8.08 11.15 -9.34
N ALA A 99 7.59 9.95 -9.05
CA ALA A 99 6.82 9.67 -7.83
C ALA A 99 7.68 9.91 -6.56
N ALA A 100 8.92 9.41 -6.54
CA ALA A 100 9.85 9.64 -5.45
C ALA A 100 10.18 11.14 -5.27
N GLU A 101 10.43 11.87 -6.35
CA GLU A 101 10.67 13.32 -6.33
C GLU A 101 9.45 14.11 -5.83
N THR A 102 8.23 13.67 -6.19
CA THR A 102 6.99 14.27 -5.69
C THR A 102 6.89 14.13 -4.17
N VAL A 103 7.13 12.92 -3.62
CA VAL A 103 7.15 12.70 -2.17
C VAL A 103 8.27 13.53 -1.50
N ALA A 104 9.47 13.58 -2.10
CA ALA A 104 10.60 14.36 -1.58
C ALA A 104 10.31 15.87 -1.48
N ALA A 105 9.47 16.40 -2.35
CA ALA A 105 9.09 17.82 -2.38
C ALA A 105 8.04 18.20 -1.32
N THR A 106 7.38 17.20 -0.68
CA THR A 106 6.37 17.45 0.33
C THR A 106 6.98 17.82 1.68
N ARG A 107 6.15 18.38 2.56
CA ARG A 107 6.49 18.69 3.95
C ARG A 107 5.38 18.17 4.83
N ARG A 108 5.72 17.79 6.06
CA ARG A 108 4.76 17.40 7.09
C ARG A 108 3.70 18.48 7.29
N GLY A 109 2.43 18.10 7.13
CA GLY A 109 1.30 19.01 7.29
C GLY A 109 0.92 19.23 8.74
N HIS A 110 1.01 18.19 9.56
CA HIS A 110 0.52 18.19 10.95
C HIS A 110 1.55 17.53 11.88
N ALA A 111 1.80 18.14 13.06
CA ALA A 111 2.81 17.70 14.02
C ALA A 111 2.27 17.39 15.43
N ASP A 112 1.06 17.89 15.77
CA ASP A 112 0.59 17.95 17.15
C ASP A 112 -0.67 17.09 17.39
N TYR A 113 -0.96 16.17 16.49
CA TYR A 113 -2.15 15.33 16.59
C TYR A 113 -1.82 13.92 17.09
N PRO A 114 -2.76 13.26 17.79
CA PRO A 114 -2.60 11.90 18.27
C PRO A 114 -2.69 10.87 17.13
N THR A 115 -2.57 9.60 17.48
CA THR A 115 -2.53 8.46 16.55
C THR A 115 -3.94 7.90 16.33
N ALA A 116 -4.66 8.36 15.29
CA ALA A 116 -6.01 7.92 14.95
C ALA A 116 -6.00 6.88 13.82
N MET A 117 -5.43 5.71 14.07
CA MET A 117 -5.15 4.68 13.06
C MET A 117 -6.42 4.14 12.38
N GLY A 118 -7.53 3.99 13.09
CA GLY A 118 -8.80 3.57 12.50
C GLY A 118 -9.31 4.57 11.46
N HIS A 119 -9.14 5.87 11.71
CA HIS A 119 -9.48 6.93 10.75
C HIS A 119 -8.54 6.92 9.54
N ALA A 120 -7.25 6.70 9.75
CA ALA A 120 -6.27 6.52 8.68
C ALA A 120 -6.61 5.33 7.79
N LEU A 121 -6.98 4.19 8.36
CA LEU A 121 -7.45 3.00 7.62
C LEU A 121 -8.70 3.32 6.80
N GLY A 122 -9.69 4.01 7.40
CA GLY A 122 -10.90 4.44 6.69
C GLY A 122 -10.62 5.39 5.53
N PHE A 123 -9.64 6.28 5.65
CA PHE A 123 -9.18 7.13 4.56
C PHE A 123 -8.48 6.31 3.46
N GLY A 124 -7.56 5.43 3.84
CA GLY A 124 -6.79 4.59 2.91
C GLY A 124 -7.67 3.68 2.05
N VAL A 125 -8.71 3.04 2.64
CA VAL A 125 -9.62 2.20 1.85
C VAL A 125 -10.47 3.02 0.88
N ARG A 126 -10.91 4.22 1.25
CA ARG A 126 -11.61 5.13 0.34
C ARG A 126 -10.72 5.61 -0.81
N LEU A 127 -9.43 5.82 -0.53
CA LEU A 127 -8.44 6.11 -1.57
C LEU A 127 -8.30 4.92 -2.52
N LEU A 128 -8.29 3.68 -2.01
CA LEU A 128 -8.27 2.46 -2.82
C LEU A 128 -9.54 2.27 -3.66
N GLU A 129 -10.72 2.68 -3.18
CA GLU A 129 -11.97 2.67 -3.97
C GLU A 129 -11.87 3.58 -5.21
N ALA A 130 -11.06 4.64 -5.14
CA ALA A 130 -10.81 5.57 -6.24
C ALA A 130 -9.59 5.16 -7.10
N ALA A 131 -8.96 4.03 -6.83
CA ALA A 131 -7.78 3.56 -7.56
C ALA A 131 -8.11 3.23 -9.03
N PRO A 132 -7.11 3.32 -9.93
CA PRO A 132 -7.21 2.68 -11.24
C PRO A 132 -7.57 1.20 -11.10
N PRO A 133 -8.24 0.59 -12.11
CA PRO A 133 -8.63 -0.82 -12.05
C PRO A 133 -7.41 -1.73 -12.02
N CYS A 134 -7.03 -2.20 -10.84
CA CYS A 134 -5.92 -3.11 -10.59
C CYS A 134 -6.40 -4.46 -10.07
N ALA A 135 -5.62 -5.52 -10.28
CA ALA A 135 -5.98 -6.88 -9.89
C ALA A 135 -5.93 -7.11 -8.36
N ARG A 136 -5.13 -6.33 -7.63
CA ARG A 136 -5.00 -6.41 -6.17
C ARG A 136 -4.98 -5.00 -5.56
N HIS A 137 -5.43 -4.90 -4.31
CA HIS A 137 -5.43 -3.66 -3.53
C HIS A 137 -4.68 -3.88 -2.21
N THR A 138 -3.69 -3.03 -1.95
CA THR A 138 -2.88 -3.10 -0.72
C THR A 138 -2.77 -1.73 -0.08
N LEU A 139 -3.05 -1.68 1.22
CA LEU A 139 -2.79 -0.54 2.09
C LEU A 139 -1.62 -0.88 3.01
N ASP A 140 -0.59 -0.06 3.00
CA ASP A 140 0.60 -0.21 3.81
C ASP A 140 0.59 0.81 4.95
N MET A 141 0.38 0.34 6.18
CA MET A 141 0.32 1.18 7.38
C MET A 141 1.69 1.23 8.06
N ALA A 142 2.38 2.36 7.94
CA ALA A 142 3.63 2.62 8.66
C ALA A 142 3.38 3.51 9.88
N GLY A 143 3.98 3.17 11.03
CA GLY A 143 3.88 3.99 12.24
C GLY A 143 4.73 3.48 13.41
N ASP A 144 4.89 4.35 14.42
CA ASP A 144 5.66 4.14 15.64
C ASP A 144 4.79 4.01 16.91
N GLY A 145 3.45 4.08 16.76
CA GLY A 145 2.50 4.09 17.86
C GLY A 145 1.30 3.15 17.69
N GLN A 146 0.65 2.84 18.81
CA GLN A 146 -0.66 2.20 18.81
C GLN A 146 -1.76 3.25 18.63
N ASN A 147 -2.95 2.81 18.19
CA ASN A 147 -4.11 3.70 18.15
C ASN A 147 -4.41 4.26 19.54
N ASN A 148 -4.44 5.58 19.67
CA ASN A 148 -4.73 6.28 20.93
C ASN A 148 -5.83 7.36 20.79
N GLU A 149 -6.42 7.47 19.60
CA GLU A 149 -7.54 8.36 19.33
C GLU A 149 -8.58 7.75 18.38
N GLY A 150 -9.86 8.03 18.67
CA GLY A 150 -10.98 7.55 17.87
C GLY A 150 -11.17 6.04 17.96
N PHE A 151 -11.81 5.48 16.93
CA PHE A 151 -11.99 4.04 16.84
C PHE A 151 -10.71 3.34 16.35
N GLY A 152 -10.55 2.08 16.74
CA GLY A 152 -9.37 1.29 16.41
C GLY A 152 -9.44 0.61 15.03
N PRO A 153 -8.37 -0.13 14.66
CA PRO A 153 -8.31 -0.83 13.37
C PRO A 153 -9.44 -1.84 13.16
N GLN A 154 -9.81 -2.62 14.18
CA GLN A 154 -10.88 -3.62 14.07
C GLN A 154 -12.26 -2.98 13.81
N ASP A 155 -12.52 -1.82 14.40
CA ASP A 155 -13.74 -1.07 14.12
C ASP A 155 -13.74 -0.53 12.68
N ALA A 156 -12.57 -0.12 12.17
CA ALA A 156 -12.43 0.30 10.77
C ALA A 156 -12.73 -0.87 9.82
N TYR A 157 -12.20 -2.06 10.06
CA TYR A 157 -12.46 -3.24 9.24
C TYR A 157 -13.93 -3.67 9.26
N ASN A 158 -14.64 -3.44 10.36
CA ASN A 158 -16.08 -3.70 10.45
C ASN A 158 -16.94 -2.63 9.75
N ALA A 159 -16.45 -1.40 9.64
CA ALA A 159 -17.20 -0.25 9.15
C ALA A 159 -16.99 0.08 7.67
N TYR A 160 -15.86 -0.34 7.09
CA TYR A 160 -15.44 -0.03 5.73
C TYR A 160 -15.20 -1.29 4.89
N PRO A 161 -15.23 -1.20 3.53
CA PRO A 161 -15.14 -2.35 2.63
C PRO A 161 -13.69 -2.86 2.46
N PHE A 162 -13.19 -3.64 3.40
CA PHE A 162 -11.86 -4.24 3.35
C PHE A 162 -11.81 -5.67 2.80
N ASP A 163 -12.92 -6.24 2.31
CA ASP A 163 -13.01 -7.65 1.89
C ASP A 163 -11.93 -8.07 0.88
N GLU A 164 -11.60 -7.20 -0.07
CA GLU A 164 -10.59 -7.46 -1.12
C GLU A 164 -9.30 -6.65 -0.90
N VAL A 165 -9.11 -6.06 0.27
CA VAL A 165 -7.94 -5.25 0.61
C VAL A 165 -7.01 -6.02 1.53
N THR A 166 -5.72 -6.05 1.18
CA THR A 166 -4.67 -6.50 2.09
C THR A 166 -4.09 -5.29 2.83
N VAL A 167 -4.04 -5.35 4.16
CA VAL A 167 -3.36 -4.33 4.97
C VAL A 167 -2.08 -4.92 5.53
N ASN A 168 -0.95 -4.40 5.08
CA ASN A 168 0.37 -4.71 5.62
C ASN A 168 0.79 -3.65 6.64
N GLY A 169 1.79 -3.96 7.47
CA GLY A 169 2.35 -3.04 8.44
C GLY A 169 3.85 -2.82 8.25
N LEU A 170 4.31 -1.59 8.52
CA LEU A 170 5.69 -1.30 8.84
C LEU A 170 5.72 -0.66 10.23
N VAL A 171 6.23 -1.37 11.21
CA VAL A 171 6.35 -0.85 12.56
C VAL A 171 7.74 -0.30 12.80
N VAL A 172 7.81 0.96 13.25
CA VAL A 172 9.06 1.56 13.71
C VAL A 172 9.16 1.31 15.22
N ASN A 173 10.08 0.40 15.60
CA ASN A 173 10.23 -0.04 16.98
C ASN A 173 11.64 0.34 17.48
N ALA A 174 11.74 1.40 18.25
CA ALA A 174 13.02 1.83 18.83
C ALA A 174 13.46 0.96 20.02
N GLY A 175 12.52 0.29 20.69
CA GLY A 175 12.81 -0.67 21.76
C GLY A 175 13.11 -0.06 23.12
N ASP A 176 12.98 1.27 23.26
CA ASP A 176 13.45 1.99 24.44
C ASP A 176 12.38 2.18 25.55
N PHE A 177 11.10 1.95 25.25
CA PHE A 177 9.98 2.16 26.19
C PHE A 177 9.06 0.95 26.31
N GLU A 178 8.45 0.76 27.50
CA GLU A 178 7.48 -0.33 27.73
C GLU A 178 6.30 -0.31 26.73
N GLY A 179 5.90 0.86 26.25
CA GLY A 179 4.85 1.02 25.24
C GLY A 179 5.20 0.39 23.90
N GLU A 180 6.46 0.39 23.54
CA GLU A 180 6.96 -0.20 22.28
C GLU A 180 7.01 -1.74 22.32
N LEU A 181 7.14 -2.35 23.52
CA LEU A 181 7.08 -3.81 23.65
C LEU A 181 5.72 -4.38 23.22
N GLY A 182 4.65 -3.59 23.31
CA GLY A 182 3.30 -3.94 22.85
C GLY A 182 3.03 -3.65 21.38
N LEU A 183 3.87 -2.86 20.71
CA LEU A 183 3.60 -2.33 19.37
C LEU A 183 3.59 -3.44 18.29
N ILE A 184 4.58 -4.31 18.27
CA ILE A 184 4.64 -5.44 17.34
C ILE A 184 3.46 -6.40 17.53
N PRO A 185 3.11 -6.84 18.76
CA PRO A 185 1.89 -7.60 19.01
C PRO A 185 0.61 -6.89 18.56
N PHE A 186 0.50 -5.57 18.82
CA PHE A 186 -0.65 -4.77 18.40
C PHE A 186 -0.80 -4.77 16.86
N TYR A 187 0.26 -4.48 16.11
CA TYR A 187 0.21 -4.52 14.65
C TYR A 187 -0.21 -5.89 14.13
N ARG A 188 0.32 -6.97 14.71
CA ARG A 188 -0.03 -8.34 14.30
C ARG A 188 -1.47 -8.71 14.59
N ALA A 189 -2.03 -8.25 15.70
CA ALA A 189 -3.38 -8.61 16.14
C ALA A 189 -4.45 -7.69 15.56
N GLU A 190 -4.15 -6.40 15.44
CA GLU A 190 -5.14 -5.37 15.16
C GLU A 190 -5.01 -4.73 13.77
N VAL A 191 -3.76 -4.60 13.24
CA VAL A 191 -3.52 -3.84 12.01
C VAL A 191 -3.47 -4.73 10.77
N LEU A 192 -2.79 -5.88 10.85
CA LEU A 192 -2.70 -6.76 9.69
C LEU A 192 -4.08 -7.31 9.30
N HIS A 193 -4.45 -7.17 8.03
CA HIS A 193 -5.73 -7.63 7.51
C HIS A 193 -5.58 -8.23 6.11
N GLY A 194 -6.45 -9.19 5.81
CA GLY A 194 -6.51 -9.78 4.49
C GLY A 194 -5.48 -10.89 4.23
N ARG A 195 -5.56 -11.47 3.05
CA ARG A 195 -4.82 -12.68 2.70
C ARG A 195 -3.34 -12.39 2.44
N GLY A 196 -2.46 -13.03 3.20
CA GLY A 196 -1.02 -12.91 3.04
C GLY A 196 -0.46 -11.61 3.63
N ALA A 197 -1.25 -10.89 4.45
CA ALA A 197 -0.79 -9.72 5.18
C ALA A 197 0.47 -10.02 5.99
N PHE A 198 1.38 -9.05 6.05
CA PHE A 198 2.65 -9.21 6.75
C PHE A 198 3.10 -7.93 7.44
N LEU A 199 3.96 -8.12 8.43
CA LEU A 199 4.61 -7.05 9.17
C LEU A 199 6.09 -6.98 8.81
N GLU A 200 6.57 -5.77 8.50
CA GLU A 200 7.99 -5.43 8.46
C GLU A 200 8.34 -4.62 9.70
N ILE A 201 9.57 -4.78 10.22
CA ILE A 201 10.03 -4.11 11.43
C ILE A 201 11.26 -3.28 11.10
N ALA A 202 11.18 -1.99 11.41
CA ALA A 202 12.32 -1.08 11.45
C ALA A 202 12.80 -0.93 12.90
N ASN A 203 14.08 -1.09 13.14
CA ASN A 203 14.69 -0.87 14.45
C ASN A 203 15.00 0.63 14.64
N GLY A 204 13.94 1.40 14.93
CA GLY A 204 13.97 2.86 14.96
C GLY A 204 13.95 3.49 13.55
N PHE A 205 13.80 4.82 13.54
CA PHE A 205 13.71 5.58 12.28
C PHE A 205 14.98 5.54 11.42
N ALA A 206 16.17 5.35 12.04
CA ALA A 206 17.41 5.16 11.30
C ALA A 206 17.43 3.90 10.42
N ASP A 207 16.61 2.89 10.74
CA ASP A 207 16.46 1.65 9.97
C ASP A 207 15.28 1.71 8.97
N TYR A 208 14.52 2.81 8.94
CA TYR A 208 13.28 2.93 8.16
C TYR A 208 13.51 2.68 6.66
N GLU A 209 14.52 3.30 6.07
CA GLU A 209 14.87 3.11 4.66
C GLU A 209 15.05 1.62 4.32
N ARG A 210 15.86 0.92 5.11
CA ARG A 210 16.17 -0.50 4.89
C ARG A 210 14.91 -1.38 5.05
N ALA A 211 14.08 -1.10 6.04
CA ALA A 211 12.84 -1.81 6.28
C ALA A 211 11.83 -1.55 5.13
N MET A 212 11.65 -0.28 4.71
CA MET A 212 10.78 0.09 3.61
C MET A 212 11.22 -0.55 2.29
N ARG A 213 12.52 -0.64 2.04
CA ARG A 213 13.08 -1.31 0.86
C ARG A 213 12.70 -2.79 0.81
N ARG A 214 12.93 -3.54 1.90
CA ARG A 214 12.52 -4.96 2.00
C ARG A 214 11.02 -5.12 1.83
N LYS A 215 10.26 -4.24 2.44
CA LYS A 215 8.80 -4.25 2.38
C LYS A 215 8.31 -4.02 0.96
N LEU A 216 8.77 -2.97 0.28
CA LEU A 216 8.37 -2.68 -1.11
C LEU A 216 8.73 -3.82 -2.06
N VAL A 217 9.95 -4.39 -1.98
CA VAL A 217 10.31 -5.55 -2.80
C VAL A 217 9.32 -6.68 -2.60
N ARG A 218 8.93 -6.98 -1.36
CA ARG A 218 7.97 -8.06 -1.07
C ARG A 218 6.57 -7.77 -1.62
N GLU A 219 6.10 -6.53 -1.54
CA GLU A 219 4.77 -6.13 -1.98
C GLU A 219 4.60 -6.09 -3.47
N VAL A 220 5.59 -5.51 -4.17
CA VAL A 220 5.50 -5.31 -5.61
C VAL A 220 6.02 -6.50 -6.42
N THR A 221 6.71 -7.46 -5.79
CA THR A 221 7.10 -8.70 -6.48
C THR A 221 5.85 -9.50 -6.89
N PRO A 222 5.71 -9.87 -8.16
CA PRO A 222 4.57 -10.65 -8.63
C PRO A 222 4.48 -12.00 -7.93
N VAL A 223 3.29 -12.34 -7.43
CA VAL A 223 3.04 -13.68 -6.90
C VAL A 223 2.86 -14.62 -8.09
N VAL A 224 3.82 -15.50 -8.33
CA VAL A 224 3.69 -16.58 -9.32
C VAL A 224 2.72 -17.61 -8.75
N ILE A 225 1.46 -17.55 -9.17
CA ILE A 225 0.53 -18.66 -8.93
C ILE A 225 0.93 -19.77 -9.90
N GLY A 226 1.73 -20.72 -9.43
CA GLY A 226 2.08 -21.92 -10.20
C GLY A 226 0.80 -22.64 -10.59
N ARG A 227 0.49 -22.71 -11.89
CA ARG A 227 -0.47 -23.68 -12.41
C ARG A 227 0.14 -25.06 -12.13
N LEU A 228 -0.47 -25.81 -11.22
CA LEU A 228 -0.24 -27.24 -11.17
C LEU A 228 -0.87 -27.78 -12.45
N ASP A 229 -0.09 -27.89 -13.51
CA ASP A 229 -0.46 -28.70 -14.66
C ASP A 229 -0.62 -30.11 -14.11
N GLY A 230 -1.87 -30.53 -13.96
CA GLY A 230 -2.22 -31.91 -13.66
C GLY A 230 -1.72 -32.78 -14.80
N GLY A 231 -0.51 -33.30 -14.66
CA GLY A 231 0.00 -34.36 -15.50
C GLY A 231 -0.89 -35.60 -15.33
N ASN A 232 -1.44 -36.00 -16.42
CA ASN A 232 -2.24 -37.19 -16.61
C ASN A 232 -1.35 -38.43 -16.64
#